data_6d13e0d34f79f5102a969b2a7a4a84e4
#
_entry.id   6d13e0d34f79f5102a969b2a7a4a84e4
#
_cell.length_a   1.000
_cell.length_b   1.000
_cell.length_c   1.000
_cell.angle_alpha   90.00
_cell.angle_beta   90.00
_cell.angle_gamma   90.00
#
_symmetry.space_group_name_H-M   'P 1'
#
loop_
_entity.id
_entity.type
_entity.pdbx_description
1 polymer ?
#
loop_
_entity_poly.entity_id
_entity_poly.type
_entity_poly.pdbx_seq_one_letter_code
_entity_poly.pdbx_strand_id
1 'polypeptide(L)'
;MPQADAGLLIHHSLPFVARALAPEEKIVQVSKDSIDLGIVVTDEKAALGFYRDQLGLEWEGELPVPGGRMYRLKCGTTVIKLLKLNRTPEAKPAAGGIVGGLGYRYFTISVPDIRGLMAQLEAKGIKPTVSITEARPGVTIAMVTDPDGNTVEFLLNTSAK
;
A
#
# COMPACT_ATOMS: atom_id res chain seq x y z
N MET A 1 74.60 -43.44 -17.07
CA MET A 1 74.09 -42.31 -16.33
C MET A 1 73.52 -41.29 -17.29
N PRO A 2 72.21 -41.21 -17.57
CA PRO A 2 71.64 -40.03 -18.18
C PRO A 2 70.92 -39.21 -17.12
N GLN A 3 71.12 -37.90 -17.20
CA GLN A 3 70.55 -36.87 -16.38
C GLN A 3 69.00 -36.73 -16.62
N ALA A 4 68.26 -36.57 -15.55
CA ALA A 4 66.84 -36.24 -15.60
C ALA A 4 66.64 -34.75 -15.86
N ASP A 5 65.93 -34.46 -16.93
CA ASP A 5 65.50 -33.12 -17.31
C ASP A 5 64.28 -32.71 -16.51
N ALA A 6 64.42 -31.68 -15.68
CA ALA A 6 63.31 -31.18 -14.83
C ALA A 6 62.46 -30.17 -15.64
N GLY A 7 61.38 -30.65 -16.22
CA GLY A 7 60.41 -29.79 -16.93
C GLY A 7 59.72 -28.82 -16.01
N LEU A 8 59.95 -27.53 -16.17
CA LEU A 8 59.34 -26.44 -15.47
C LEU A 8 57.86 -26.27 -15.93
N LEU A 9 56.90 -26.71 -15.12
CA LEU A 9 55.47 -26.48 -15.35
C LEU A 9 55.14 -25.00 -15.07
N ILE A 10 55.00 -24.23 -16.15
CA ILE A 10 54.49 -22.87 -16.05
C ILE A 10 52.96 -22.93 -15.89
N HIS A 11 52.48 -22.73 -14.66
CA HIS A 11 51.06 -22.51 -14.42
C HIS A 11 50.63 -21.16 -14.98
N HIS A 12 49.98 -21.18 -16.13
CA HIS A 12 49.28 -20.00 -16.66
C HIS A 12 47.97 -19.83 -15.85
N SER A 13 48.00 -18.96 -14.83
CA SER A 13 46.81 -18.48 -14.17
C SER A 13 46.07 -17.58 -15.16
N LEU A 14 44.96 -18.08 -15.70
CA LEU A 14 44.03 -17.25 -16.45
C LEU A 14 43.41 -16.21 -15.50
N PRO A 15 43.35 -14.93 -15.90
CA PRO A 15 42.71 -13.92 -15.07
C PRO A 15 41.21 -14.26 -14.93
N PHE A 16 40.75 -14.32 -13.69
CA PHE A 16 39.32 -14.39 -13.39
C PHE A 16 38.67 -13.08 -13.87
N VAL A 17 38.14 -13.12 -15.09
CA VAL A 17 37.31 -12.03 -15.60
C VAL A 17 35.99 -12.11 -14.83
N ALA A 18 35.80 -11.23 -13.85
CA ALA A 18 34.53 -11.02 -13.20
C ALA A 18 33.51 -10.67 -14.29
N ARG A 19 32.66 -11.63 -14.65
CA ARG A 19 31.53 -11.40 -15.54
C ARG A 19 30.61 -10.43 -14.82
N ALA A 20 30.60 -9.18 -15.25
CA ALA A 20 29.60 -8.22 -14.78
C ALA A 20 28.20 -8.85 -14.99
N LEU A 21 27.49 -9.07 -13.89
CA LEU A 21 26.11 -9.54 -13.95
C LEU A 21 25.33 -8.49 -14.74
N ALA A 22 24.68 -8.90 -15.81
CA ALA A 22 23.74 -8.04 -16.52
C ALA A 22 22.70 -7.54 -15.50
N PRO A 23 22.25 -6.27 -15.58
CA PRO A 23 21.22 -5.78 -14.67
C PRO A 23 20.04 -6.74 -14.74
N GLU A 24 19.59 -7.25 -13.58
CA GLU A 24 18.43 -8.14 -13.50
C GLU A 24 17.24 -7.43 -14.17
N GLU A 25 16.70 -8.05 -15.21
CA GLU A 25 15.56 -7.51 -15.93
C GLU A 25 14.35 -7.55 -14.99
N LYS A 26 13.80 -6.37 -14.66
CA LYS A 26 12.61 -6.28 -13.81
C LYS A 26 11.43 -6.89 -14.56
N ILE A 27 10.83 -7.95 -14.04
CA ILE A 27 9.67 -8.62 -14.62
C ILE A 27 8.48 -7.66 -14.69
N VAL A 28 8.28 -6.86 -13.64
CA VAL A 28 7.20 -5.85 -13.60
C VAL A 28 7.76 -4.48 -13.96
N GLN A 29 7.30 -3.95 -15.09
CA GLN A 29 7.57 -2.58 -15.50
C GLN A 29 6.36 -1.72 -15.14
N VAL A 30 6.53 -0.85 -14.13
CA VAL A 30 5.45 0.03 -13.68
C VAL A 30 5.29 1.22 -14.63
N SER A 31 4.05 1.55 -15.00
CA SER A 31 3.72 2.69 -15.87
C SER A 31 3.31 3.95 -15.09
N LYS A 32 3.20 3.86 -13.77
CA LYS A 32 2.99 4.98 -12.86
C LYS A 32 3.65 4.67 -11.50
N ASP A 33 3.89 5.68 -10.70
CA ASP A 33 4.60 5.63 -9.41
C ASP A 33 3.72 5.25 -8.21
N SER A 34 2.52 4.74 -8.47
CA SER A 34 1.57 4.30 -7.44
C SER A 34 0.83 3.04 -7.85
N ILE A 35 0.22 2.39 -6.89
CA ILE A 35 -0.72 1.28 -7.09
C ILE A 35 -2.16 1.77 -6.90
N ASP A 36 -3.12 1.09 -7.53
CA ASP A 36 -4.54 1.30 -7.24
C ASP A 36 -5.00 0.29 -6.19
N LEU A 37 -5.98 0.71 -5.36
CA LEU A 37 -6.56 -0.12 -4.33
C LEU A 37 -8.02 -0.42 -4.66
N GLY A 38 -8.40 -1.70 -4.71
CA GLY A 38 -9.79 -2.13 -4.87
C GLY A 38 -10.38 -2.58 -3.54
N ILE A 39 -11.55 -2.02 -3.19
CA ILE A 39 -12.30 -2.34 -1.97
C ILE A 39 -13.71 -2.73 -2.38
N VAL A 40 -14.14 -3.94 -2.03
CA VAL A 40 -15.54 -4.35 -2.20
C VAL A 40 -16.34 -3.83 -1.01
N VAL A 41 -17.43 -3.10 -1.30
CA VAL A 41 -18.23 -2.40 -0.28
C VAL A 41 -19.65 -2.96 -0.22
N THR A 42 -20.24 -2.95 0.98
CA THR A 42 -21.63 -3.41 1.18
C THR A 42 -22.64 -2.35 0.77
N ASP A 43 -22.34 -1.07 0.97
CA ASP A 43 -23.19 0.08 0.66
C ASP A 43 -22.37 1.20 0.02
N GLU A 44 -22.68 1.53 -1.23
CA GLU A 44 -21.98 2.56 -1.99
C GLU A 44 -22.16 3.96 -1.40
N LYS A 45 -23.33 4.25 -0.80
CA LYS A 45 -23.59 5.57 -0.22
C LYS A 45 -22.76 5.77 1.05
N ALA A 46 -22.73 4.76 1.91
CA ALA A 46 -21.91 4.79 3.13
C ALA A 46 -20.42 4.90 2.78
N ALA A 47 -19.95 4.12 1.82
CA ALA A 47 -18.55 4.15 1.38
C ALA A 47 -18.18 5.50 0.75
N LEU A 48 -19.00 6.05 -0.16
CA LEU A 48 -18.76 7.38 -0.73
C LEU A 48 -18.85 8.48 0.34
N GLY A 49 -19.78 8.37 1.28
CA GLY A 49 -19.86 9.28 2.42
C GLY A 49 -18.57 9.30 3.23
N PHE A 50 -17.95 8.14 3.46
CA PHE A 50 -16.68 8.06 4.16
C PHE A 50 -15.52 8.56 3.30
N TYR A 51 -15.24 7.93 2.17
CA TYR A 51 -14.02 8.21 1.38
C TYR A 51 -14.06 9.56 0.65
N ARG A 52 -15.20 9.92 0.04
CA ARG A 52 -15.33 11.18 -0.70
C ARG A 52 -15.67 12.35 0.23
N ASP A 53 -16.72 12.20 1.07
CA ASP A 53 -17.30 13.36 1.76
C ASP A 53 -16.61 13.63 3.10
N GLN A 54 -16.16 12.62 3.82
CA GLN A 54 -15.48 12.77 5.10
C GLN A 54 -13.97 12.89 4.96
N LEU A 55 -13.33 11.98 4.19
CA LEU A 55 -11.89 12.04 3.93
C LEU A 55 -11.52 13.09 2.86
N GLY A 56 -12.46 13.52 2.02
CA GLY A 56 -12.24 14.55 1.00
C GLY A 56 -11.50 14.04 -0.23
N LEU A 57 -11.55 12.73 -0.55
CA LEU A 57 -10.92 12.21 -1.75
C LEU A 57 -11.65 12.68 -3.00
N GLU A 58 -10.88 13.04 -4.03
CA GLU A 58 -11.40 13.61 -5.27
C GLU A 58 -12.18 12.57 -6.08
N TRP A 59 -13.40 12.94 -6.50
CA TRP A 59 -14.19 12.12 -7.41
C TRP A 59 -13.56 12.05 -8.79
N GLU A 60 -13.27 10.85 -9.30
CA GLU A 60 -12.76 10.63 -10.64
C GLU A 60 -13.86 10.14 -11.60
N GLY A 61 -14.84 9.39 -11.09
CA GLY A 61 -15.94 8.87 -11.91
C GLY A 61 -16.47 7.53 -11.43
N GLU A 62 -17.44 7.01 -12.16
CA GLU A 62 -18.00 5.69 -11.97
C GLU A 62 -18.14 4.96 -13.30
N LEU A 63 -18.12 3.63 -13.26
CA LEU A 63 -18.32 2.80 -14.44
C LEU A 63 -18.96 1.46 -14.08
N PRO A 64 -19.76 0.88 -15.00
CA PRO A 64 -20.23 -0.47 -14.83
C PRO A 64 -19.07 -1.46 -14.93
N VAL A 65 -19.11 -2.51 -14.12
CA VAL A 65 -18.18 -3.65 -14.17
C VAL A 65 -18.98 -4.96 -14.18
N PRO A 66 -18.41 -6.07 -14.61
CA PRO A 66 -19.10 -7.34 -14.52
C PRO A 66 -19.60 -7.62 -13.10
N GLY A 67 -20.92 -7.78 -12.94
CA GLY A 67 -21.53 -8.07 -11.65
C GLY A 67 -21.68 -6.89 -10.69
N GLY A 68 -21.52 -5.63 -11.14
CA GLY A 68 -21.68 -4.47 -10.25
C GLY A 68 -21.30 -3.14 -10.86
N ARG A 69 -20.87 -2.22 -9.99
CA ARG A 69 -20.44 -0.85 -10.32
C ARG A 69 -19.19 -0.49 -9.52
N MET A 70 -18.29 0.21 -10.16
CA MET A 70 -17.06 0.73 -9.56
C MET A 70 -17.14 2.25 -9.45
N TYR A 71 -16.84 2.77 -8.28
CA TYR A 71 -16.69 4.19 -7.99
C TYR A 71 -15.19 4.48 -7.77
N ARG A 72 -14.67 5.51 -8.41
CA ARG A 72 -13.24 5.82 -8.47
C ARG A 72 -12.97 7.14 -7.77
N LEU A 73 -12.06 7.11 -6.79
CA LEU A 73 -11.65 8.28 -6.02
C LEU A 73 -10.14 8.42 -6.08
N LYS A 74 -9.65 9.63 -6.34
CA LYS A 74 -8.21 9.90 -6.34
C LYS A 74 -7.70 10.19 -4.94
N CYS A 75 -6.55 9.61 -4.62
CA CYS A 75 -5.72 9.90 -3.47
C CYS A 75 -4.28 10.10 -3.96
N GLY A 76 -3.92 11.34 -4.30
CA GLY A 76 -2.72 11.61 -5.06
C GLY A 76 -2.75 10.90 -6.43
N THR A 77 -1.71 10.14 -6.76
CA THR A 77 -1.63 9.31 -7.98
C THR A 77 -2.30 7.95 -7.86
N THR A 78 -2.65 7.52 -6.63
CA THR A 78 -3.41 6.29 -6.36
C THR A 78 -4.88 6.50 -6.65
N VAL A 79 -5.55 5.50 -7.23
CA VAL A 79 -7.01 5.45 -7.35
C VAL A 79 -7.55 4.41 -6.37
N ILE A 80 -8.43 4.86 -5.47
CA ILE A 80 -9.23 3.98 -4.62
C ILE A 80 -10.51 3.64 -5.39
N LYS A 81 -10.69 2.33 -5.65
CA LYS A 81 -11.79 1.77 -6.42
C LYS A 81 -12.77 1.09 -5.49
N LEU A 82 -13.92 1.69 -5.26
CA LEU A 82 -14.99 1.13 -4.43
C LEU A 82 -15.90 0.28 -5.34
N LEU A 83 -15.96 -1.02 -5.10
CA LEU A 83 -16.77 -1.95 -5.89
C LEU A 83 -18.05 -2.31 -5.13
N LYS A 84 -19.19 -1.87 -5.64
CA LYS A 84 -20.50 -2.35 -5.20
C LYS A 84 -20.96 -3.46 -6.13
N LEU A 85 -20.96 -4.68 -5.62
CA LEU A 85 -21.44 -5.83 -6.36
C LEU A 85 -22.96 -5.99 -6.25
N ASN A 86 -23.60 -6.52 -7.29
CA ASN A 86 -25.03 -6.82 -7.30
C ASN A 86 -25.40 -7.85 -6.22
N ARG A 87 -24.50 -8.80 -5.96
CA ARG A 87 -24.58 -9.74 -4.84
C ARG A 87 -23.51 -9.37 -3.82
N THR A 88 -23.90 -8.91 -2.67
CA THR A 88 -22.97 -8.61 -1.58
C THR A 88 -22.31 -9.90 -1.08
N PRO A 89 -20.98 -9.98 -0.97
CA PRO A 89 -20.30 -11.12 -0.36
C PRO A 89 -20.74 -11.35 1.09
N GLU A 90 -20.84 -12.61 1.48
CA GLU A 90 -21.17 -12.99 2.87
C GLU A 90 -19.97 -12.81 3.81
N ALA A 91 -18.76 -13.07 3.30
CA ALA A 91 -17.54 -12.93 4.07
C ALA A 91 -17.27 -11.46 4.40
N LYS A 92 -16.95 -11.20 5.65
CA LYS A 92 -16.57 -9.87 6.18
C LYS A 92 -15.05 -9.75 6.22
N PRO A 93 -14.49 -8.52 6.25
CA PRO A 93 -13.10 -8.32 6.58
C PRO A 93 -12.77 -9.02 7.92
N ALA A 94 -11.58 -9.59 8.02
CA ALA A 94 -11.17 -10.21 9.28
C ALA A 94 -11.18 -9.19 10.41
N ALA A 95 -11.92 -9.46 11.48
CA ALA A 95 -11.98 -8.62 12.66
C ALA A 95 -10.62 -8.53 13.39
N GLY A 96 -10.50 -7.62 14.37
CA GLY A 96 -9.31 -7.51 15.23
C GLY A 96 -8.21 -6.60 14.69
N GLY A 97 -8.49 -5.71 13.75
CA GLY A 97 -7.54 -4.74 13.22
C GLY A 97 -6.30 -5.39 12.58
N ILE A 98 -5.13 -4.81 12.77
CA ILE A 98 -3.88 -5.29 12.16
C ILE A 98 -3.56 -6.74 12.53
N VAL A 99 -3.74 -7.10 13.78
CA VAL A 99 -3.39 -8.43 14.31
C VAL A 99 -4.48 -9.49 14.11
N GLY A 100 -5.63 -9.11 13.57
CA GLY A 100 -6.80 -9.99 13.46
C GLY A 100 -6.72 -11.05 12.36
N GLY A 101 -5.70 -11.02 11.50
CA GLY A 101 -5.55 -12.01 10.43
C GLY A 101 -4.39 -11.70 9.50
N LEU A 102 -4.07 -12.66 8.65
CA LEU A 102 -3.06 -12.52 7.60
C LEU A 102 -3.62 -11.77 6.38
N GLY A 103 -2.74 -11.30 5.50
CA GLY A 103 -3.08 -10.63 4.25
C GLY A 103 -3.17 -9.11 4.38
N TYR A 104 -3.91 -8.47 3.47
CA TYR A 104 -4.10 -7.02 3.48
C TYR A 104 -4.93 -6.59 4.67
N ARG A 105 -4.35 -5.82 5.58
CA ARG A 105 -5.01 -5.41 6.83
C ARG A 105 -5.32 -3.93 6.89
N TYR A 106 -4.52 -3.09 6.25
CA TYR A 106 -4.69 -1.64 6.19
C TYR A 106 -3.97 -1.08 4.96
N PHE A 107 -4.27 0.16 4.65
CA PHE A 107 -3.49 0.98 3.75
C PHE A 107 -3.23 2.34 4.40
N THR A 108 -2.15 2.99 3.98
CA THR A 108 -1.66 4.23 4.60
C THR A 108 -1.84 5.40 3.65
N ILE A 109 -2.39 6.49 4.19
CA ILE A 109 -2.43 7.80 3.54
C ILE A 109 -1.47 8.72 4.29
N SER A 110 -0.43 9.19 3.61
CA SER A 110 0.49 10.18 4.18
C SER A 110 -0.15 11.56 4.16
N VAL A 111 -0.11 12.26 5.28
CA VAL A 111 -0.76 13.55 5.48
C VAL A 111 0.19 14.57 6.10
N PRO A 112 0.09 15.86 5.74
CA PRO A 112 0.95 16.91 6.29
C PRO A 112 0.55 17.36 7.71
N ASP A 113 -0.72 17.14 8.10
CA ASP A 113 -1.25 17.51 9.41
C ASP A 113 -2.19 16.44 9.95
N ILE A 114 -1.65 15.49 10.70
CA ILE A 114 -2.42 14.39 11.27
C ILE A 114 -3.34 14.85 12.41
N ARG A 115 -2.96 15.88 13.17
CA ARG A 115 -3.75 16.38 14.29
C ARG A 115 -4.98 17.12 13.82
N GLY A 116 -4.82 18.03 12.85
CA GLY A 116 -5.94 18.73 12.24
C GLY A 116 -6.89 17.78 11.52
N LEU A 117 -6.37 16.79 10.80
CA LEU A 117 -7.19 15.77 10.15
C LEU A 117 -8.03 14.98 11.18
N MET A 118 -7.39 14.45 12.23
CA MET A 118 -8.12 13.64 13.22
C MET A 118 -9.18 14.46 13.97
N ALA A 119 -8.90 15.72 14.31
CA ALA A 119 -9.90 16.60 14.91
C ALA A 119 -11.12 16.83 13.99
N GLN A 120 -10.90 16.98 12.69
CA GLN A 120 -12.00 17.11 11.71
C GLN A 120 -12.81 15.81 11.57
N LEU A 121 -12.16 14.64 11.58
CA LEU A 121 -12.83 13.35 11.51
C LEU A 121 -13.66 13.08 12.77
N GLU A 122 -13.13 13.37 13.95
CA GLU A 122 -13.84 13.24 15.21
C GLU A 122 -15.06 14.18 15.28
N ALA A 123 -14.94 15.40 14.77
CA ALA A 123 -16.07 16.35 14.67
C ALA A 123 -17.19 15.82 13.73
N LYS A 124 -16.85 14.97 12.76
CA LYS A 124 -17.78 14.26 11.88
C LYS A 124 -18.25 12.91 12.47
N GLY A 125 -17.88 12.58 13.71
CA GLY A 125 -18.27 11.35 14.39
C GLY A 125 -17.44 10.12 14.09
N ILE A 126 -16.34 10.26 13.35
CA ILE A 126 -15.41 9.16 13.07
C ILE A 126 -14.42 9.06 14.24
N LYS A 127 -14.52 7.97 14.99
CA LYS A 127 -13.64 7.72 16.13
C LYS A 127 -12.39 6.97 15.70
N PRO A 128 -11.20 7.33 16.22
CA PRO A 128 -9.99 6.56 15.97
C PRO A 128 -10.06 5.16 16.58
N THR A 129 -9.60 4.16 15.85
CA THR A 129 -9.33 2.81 16.37
C THR A 129 -7.92 2.72 16.94
N VAL A 130 -7.01 3.56 16.45
CA VAL A 130 -5.72 3.85 17.04
C VAL A 130 -5.57 5.37 17.12
N SER A 131 -5.48 5.91 18.35
CA SER A 131 -5.27 7.34 18.59
C SER A 131 -3.92 7.78 18.07
N ILE A 132 -3.75 9.10 17.88
CA ILE A 132 -2.48 9.68 17.41
C ILE A 132 -1.34 9.18 18.30
N THR A 133 -0.41 8.46 17.72
CA THR A 133 0.70 7.78 18.41
C THR A 133 1.98 7.92 17.60
N GLU A 134 3.08 8.22 18.27
CA GLU A 134 4.41 8.13 17.64
C GLU A 134 4.82 6.66 17.55
N ALA A 135 4.82 6.10 16.33
CA ALA A 135 5.18 4.72 16.06
C ALA A 135 6.70 4.49 16.10
N ARG A 136 7.47 5.52 15.73
CA ARG A 136 8.94 5.60 15.82
C ARG A 136 9.36 7.05 15.67
N PRO A 137 10.61 7.43 16.03
CA PRO A 137 11.08 8.82 15.95
C PRO A 137 10.76 9.47 14.59
N GLY A 138 10.02 10.59 14.64
CA GLY A 138 9.61 11.35 13.45
C GLY A 138 8.46 10.76 12.64
N VAL A 139 7.86 9.63 13.05
CA VAL A 139 6.70 9.02 12.38
C VAL A 139 5.53 8.91 13.35
N THR A 140 4.50 9.68 13.09
CA THR A 140 3.23 9.67 13.85
C THR A 140 2.14 9.03 13.01
N ILE A 141 1.33 8.17 13.63
CA ILE A 141 0.21 7.49 13.01
C ILE A 141 -1.10 7.71 13.76
N ALA A 142 -2.20 7.50 13.07
CA ALA A 142 -3.54 7.30 13.64
C ALA A 142 -4.33 6.38 12.70
N MET A 143 -5.33 5.66 13.22
CA MET A 143 -6.13 4.75 12.39
C MET A 143 -7.62 4.96 12.65
N VAL A 144 -8.39 4.77 11.59
CA VAL A 144 -9.85 4.71 11.61
C VAL A 144 -10.34 3.48 10.85
N THR A 145 -11.62 3.15 10.95
CA THR A 145 -12.25 2.13 10.09
C THR A 145 -13.27 2.77 9.18
N ASP A 146 -13.37 2.24 7.95
CA ASP A 146 -14.45 2.55 7.04
C ASP A 146 -15.76 1.85 7.47
N PRO A 147 -16.91 2.12 6.82
CA PRO A 147 -18.20 1.50 7.18
C PRO A 147 -18.24 -0.02 7.10
N ASP A 148 -17.38 -0.65 6.32
CA ASP A 148 -17.27 -2.11 6.19
C ASP A 148 -16.24 -2.73 7.15
N GLY A 149 -15.52 -1.90 7.93
CA GLY A 149 -14.52 -2.35 8.91
C GLY A 149 -13.09 -2.45 8.35
N ASN A 150 -12.82 -1.91 7.16
CA ASN A 150 -11.46 -1.84 6.64
C ASN A 150 -10.68 -0.74 7.37
N THR A 151 -9.42 -1.04 7.71
CA THR A 151 -8.56 -0.10 8.42
C THR A 151 -7.85 0.86 7.47
N VAL A 152 -7.97 2.16 7.76
CA VAL A 152 -7.24 3.25 7.10
C VAL A 152 -6.28 3.86 8.10
N GLU A 153 -4.98 3.83 7.78
CA GLU A 153 -3.94 4.50 8.54
C GLU A 153 -3.65 5.87 7.94
N PHE A 154 -3.54 6.89 8.78
CA PHE A 154 -2.94 8.17 8.44
C PHE A 154 -1.56 8.23 9.03
N LEU A 155 -0.60 8.76 8.27
CA LEU A 155 0.79 8.83 8.66
C LEU A 155 1.37 10.21 8.39
N LEU A 156 1.99 10.80 9.41
CA LEU A 156 2.84 11.98 9.29
C LEU A 156 4.30 11.56 9.47
N ASN A 157 5.13 11.82 8.46
CA ASN A 157 6.58 11.60 8.55
C ASN A 157 7.29 12.96 8.52
N THR A 158 7.88 13.35 9.66
CA THR A 158 8.67 14.58 9.79
C THR A 158 10.16 14.37 9.53
N SER A 159 10.60 13.11 9.38
CA SER A 159 12.00 12.75 9.12
C SER A 159 12.33 12.71 7.63
N ALA A 160 11.32 12.65 6.76
CA ALA A 160 11.51 12.68 5.31
C ALA A 160 11.73 14.14 4.86
N LYS A 161 12.98 14.45 4.53
CA LYS A 161 13.37 15.64 3.75
C LYS A 161 13.74 15.20 2.35
#